data_cb2709e8b8473c7def55ad0b71a979aa
#
_entry.id   cb2709e8b8473c7def55ad0b71a979aa
#
_cell.length_a   1.000
_cell.length_b   1.000
_cell.length_c   1.000
_cell.angle_alpha   90.00
_cell.angle_beta   90.00
_cell.angle_gamma   90.00
#
_symmetry.space_group_name_H-M   'P 1'
#
loop_
_entity.id
_entity.type
_entity.pdbx_description
1 polymer ?
#
loop_
_entity_poly.entity_id
_entity_poly.type
_entity_poly.pdbx_seq_one_letter_code
_entity_poly.pdbx_strand_id
1 'polypeptide(L)'
;MMKLYYEKGTCALASHIALEEAGAEYSTVRVNFAVQEQRSADYLAINPKARVPSLVTDRGILTETPAMLAFIAQSFPRARLAPLDDLFGFAEVQAFNSYLCSTVHVAHAHRMRGTRWADDPAAIEAMKRKVPDSVAACFDLIESKMLKGPWVMGESYTICDAYLFTITQWLEVDGVDPTRFPKVKGHRDRMSERPAVRRAVAAEAG
;
A
#
# COMPACT_ATOMS: atom_id res chain seq x y z
N MET A 1 0.19 12.94 19.21
CA MET A 1 1.17 12.05 18.53
C MET A 1 0.42 10.95 17.81
N MET A 2 0.74 10.69 16.54
CA MET A 2 0.11 9.59 15.76
C MET A 2 0.73 8.25 16.12
N LYS A 3 -0.06 7.15 15.95
CA LYS A 3 0.42 5.78 16.17
C LYS A 3 -0.04 4.89 15.02
N LEU A 4 0.91 4.33 14.27
CA LEU A 4 0.66 3.43 13.15
C LEU A 4 0.71 1.97 13.60
N TYR A 5 -0.38 1.25 13.40
CA TYR A 5 -0.43 -0.19 13.55
C TYR A 5 -0.15 -0.86 12.21
N TYR A 6 0.81 -1.78 12.18
CA TYR A 6 1.29 -2.41 10.95
C TYR A 6 1.62 -3.89 11.15
N GLU A 7 1.80 -4.62 10.07
CA GLU A 7 2.52 -5.89 10.03
C GLU A 7 3.43 -5.87 8.80
N LYS A 8 4.63 -6.43 8.96
CA LYS A 8 5.65 -6.52 7.91
C LYS A 8 5.11 -7.16 6.64
N GLY A 9 5.49 -6.62 5.49
CA GLY A 9 5.10 -7.14 4.18
C GLY A 9 3.64 -6.90 3.80
N THR A 10 2.93 -6.02 4.51
CA THR A 10 1.55 -5.64 4.21
C THR A 10 1.47 -4.27 3.54
N CYS A 11 0.25 -3.87 3.13
CA CYS A 11 0.01 -2.52 2.59
C CYS A 11 0.25 -1.39 3.60
N ALA A 12 0.48 -1.71 4.88
CA ALA A 12 0.82 -0.72 5.90
C ALA A 12 2.10 0.06 5.57
N LEU A 13 3.05 -0.58 4.88
CA LEU A 13 4.30 0.05 4.45
C LEU A 13 4.06 1.35 3.66
N ALA A 14 3.00 1.44 2.86
CA ALA A 14 2.68 2.67 2.11
C ALA A 14 2.42 3.86 3.06
N SER A 15 1.64 3.63 4.13
CA SER A 15 1.36 4.65 5.14
C SER A 15 2.59 4.97 5.97
N HIS A 16 3.42 3.97 6.27
CA HIS A 16 4.68 4.15 6.97
C HIS A 16 5.63 5.06 6.18
N ILE A 17 5.83 4.76 4.90
CA ILE A 17 6.63 5.59 3.98
C ILE A 17 6.08 7.02 3.92
N ALA A 18 4.76 7.18 3.80
CA ALA A 18 4.16 8.50 3.72
C ALA A 18 4.38 9.33 5.00
N LEU A 19 4.35 8.73 6.19
CA LEU A 19 4.69 9.39 7.45
C LEU A 19 6.16 9.80 7.51
N GLU A 20 7.07 8.95 7.05
CA GLU A 20 8.50 9.25 6.95
C GLU A 20 8.79 10.39 5.95
N GLU A 21 8.14 10.38 4.78
CA GLU A 21 8.27 11.44 3.77
C GLU A 21 7.68 12.77 4.27
N ALA A 22 6.63 12.71 5.09
CA ALA A 22 6.02 13.87 5.71
C ALA A 22 6.88 14.50 6.82
N GLY A 23 7.88 13.76 7.33
CA GLY A 23 8.62 14.16 8.54
C GLY A 23 7.71 14.19 9.78
N ALA A 24 6.73 13.31 9.84
CA ALA A 24 5.74 13.27 10.91
C ALA A 24 6.35 12.73 12.22
N GLU A 25 5.83 13.24 13.36
CA GLU A 25 6.07 12.61 14.66
C GLU A 25 5.04 11.51 14.89
N TYR A 26 5.49 10.26 14.96
CA TYR A 26 4.62 9.10 15.17
C TYR A 26 5.37 7.97 15.88
N SER A 27 4.63 6.99 16.37
CA SER A 27 5.14 5.71 16.86
C SER A 27 4.52 4.56 16.06
N THR A 28 5.14 3.40 16.11
CA THR A 28 4.64 2.19 15.45
C THR A 28 4.31 1.10 16.45
N VAL A 29 3.31 0.29 16.11
CA VAL A 29 2.97 -0.94 16.85
C VAL A 29 2.79 -2.05 15.83
N ARG A 30 3.62 -3.09 15.95
CA ARG A 30 3.48 -4.28 15.12
C ARG A 30 2.30 -5.12 15.61
N VAL A 31 1.46 -5.56 14.68
CA VAL A 31 0.35 -6.49 14.93
C VAL A 31 0.75 -7.86 14.39
N ASN A 32 1.10 -8.78 15.27
CA ASN A 32 1.66 -10.08 14.89
C ASN A 32 0.59 -11.02 14.31
N PHE A 33 0.59 -11.18 13.00
CA PHE A 33 -0.36 -12.05 12.27
C PHE A 33 -0.09 -13.54 12.48
N ALA A 34 1.12 -13.94 12.88
CA ALA A 34 1.44 -15.34 13.12
C ALA A 34 0.66 -15.91 14.32
N VAL A 35 0.38 -15.06 15.32
CA VAL A 35 -0.45 -15.41 16.48
C VAL A 35 -1.86 -14.85 16.38
N GLN A 36 -2.27 -14.39 15.21
CA GLN A 36 -3.60 -13.84 14.93
C GLN A 36 -3.97 -12.62 15.81
N GLU A 37 -3.00 -11.82 16.23
CA GLU A 37 -3.22 -10.66 17.09
C GLU A 37 -4.22 -9.66 16.49
N GLN A 38 -4.33 -9.57 15.15
CA GLN A 38 -5.34 -8.75 14.48
C GLN A 38 -6.79 -9.16 14.81
N ARG A 39 -6.99 -10.33 15.44
CA ARG A 39 -8.29 -10.84 15.90
C ARG A 39 -8.46 -10.76 17.42
N SER A 40 -7.47 -10.25 18.15
CA SER A 40 -7.59 -10.03 19.60
C SER A 40 -8.65 -8.96 19.90
N ALA A 41 -9.26 -9.05 21.09
CA ALA A 41 -10.23 -8.05 21.52
C ALA A 41 -9.63 -6.64 21.53
N ASP A 42 -8.38 -6.49 21.94
CA ASP A 42 -7.68 -5.22 22.01
C ASP A 42 -7.50 -4.60 20.62
N TYR A 43 -7.07 -5.41 19.61
CA TYR A 43 -6.92 -4.88 18.27
C TYR A 43 -8.27 -4.65 17.56
N LEU A 44 -9.28 -5.48 17.81
CA LEU A 44 -10.62 -5.30 17.25
C LEU A 44 -11.29 -4.01 17.78
N ALA A 45 -10.94 -3.54 18.98
CA ALA A 45 -11.35 -2.24 19.47
C ALA A 45 -10.73 -1.07 18.68
N ILE A 46 -9.56 -1.29 18.04
CA ILE A 46 -8.91 -0.32 17.17
C ILE A 46 -9.43 -0.45 15.72
N ASN A 47 -9.50 -1.67 15.20
CA ASN A 47 -9.98 -1.93 13.85
C ASN A 47 -10.85 -3.18 13.79
N PRO A 48 -12.18 -3.04 13.82
CA PRO A 48 -13.10 -4.17 13.80
C PRO A 48 -13.05 -5.00 12.50
N LYS A 49 -12.36 -4.52 11.47
CA LYS A 49 -12.12 -5.27 10.22
C LYS A 49 -11.00 -6.31 10.34
N ALA A 50 -10.28 -6.36 11.48
CA ALA A 50 -9.14 -7.25 11.72
C ALA A 50 -8.05 -7.11 10.63
N ARG A 51 -7.73 -5.88 10.24
CA ARG A 51 -6.76 -5.56 9.17
C ARG A 51 -5.80 -4.46 9.61
N VAL A 52 -4.63 -4.44 9.02
CA VAL A 52 -3.68 -3.31 9.04
C VAL A 52 -3.65 -2.65 7.65
N PRO A 53 -3.27 -1.36 7.55
CA PRO A 53 -2.90 -0.44 8.63
C PRO A 53 -4.09 0.12 9.41
N SER A 54 -3.78 0.64 10.61
CA SER A 54 -4.65 1.56 11.34
C SER A 54 -3.80 2.72 11.86
N LEU A 55 -4.29 3.93 11.76
CA LEU A 55 -3.61 5.13 12.25
C LEU A 55 -4.45 5.77 13.35
N VAL A 56 -3.97 5.68 14.59
CA VAL A 56 -4.57 6.37 15.73
C VAL A 56 -4.05 7.81 15.76
N THR A 57 -4.97 8.75 15.86
CA THR A 57 -4.70 10.19 15.95
C THR A 57 -5.40 10.79 17.16
N ASP A 58 -5.16 12.04 17.46
CA ASP A 58 -5.89 12.80 18.49
C ASP A 58 -7.37 13.01 18.18
N ARG A 59 -7.77 12.85 16.91
CA ARG A 59 -9.16 13.01 16.44
C ARG A 59 -9.91 11.68 16.31
N GLY A 60 -9.23 10.55 16.42
CA GLY A 60 -9.80 9.22 16.25
C GLY A 60 -8.92 8.30 15.44
N ILE A 61 -9.49 7.20 14.97
CA ILE A 61 -8.78 6.12 14.28
C ILE A 61 -9.14 6.15 12.79
N LEU A 62 -8.11 6.19 11.94
CA LEU A 62 -8.25 6.04 10.51
C LEU A 62 -7.82 4.64 10.06
N THR A 63 -8.55 4.11 9.10
CA THR A 63 -8.25 2.84 8.44
C THR A 63 -8.37 3.02 6.93
N GLU A 64 -7.98 2.03 6.13
CA GLU A 64 -7.88 2.03 4.67
C GLU A 64 -6.70 2.87 4.15
N THR A 65 -5.78 2.19 3.48
CA THR A 65 -4.53 2.79 2.98
C THR A 65 -4.76 4.06 2.16
N PRO A 66 -5.69 4.11 1.16
CA PRO A 66 -5.90 5.34 0.39
C PRO A 66 -6.36 6.53 1.24
N ALA A 67 -7.25 6.29 2.21
CA ALA A 67 -7.74 7.35 3.10
C ALA A 67 -6.64 7.88 4.02
N MET A 68 -5.80 6.98 4.56
CA MET A 68 -4.67 7.37 5.40
C MET A 68 -3.62 8.16 4.61
N LEU A 69 -3.31 7.75 3.39
CA LEU A 69 -2.39 8.46 2.49
C LEU A 69 -2.90 9.88 2.20
N ALA A 70 -4.18 10.03 1.88
CA ALA A 70 -4.81 11.32 1.66
C ALA A 70 -4.77 12.21 2.91
N PHE A 71 -5.07 11.64 4.08
CA PHE A 71 -5.01 12.34 5.36
C PHE A 71 -3.58 12.82 5.66
N ILE A 72 -2.57 11.98 5.49
CA ILE A 72 -1.17 12.34 5.72
C ILE A 72 -0.76 13.49 4.78
N ALA A 73 -1.04 13.38 3.47
CA ALA A 73 -0.71 14.43 2.51
C ALA A 73 -1.34 15.78 2.87
N GLN A 74 -2.60 15.79 3.31
CA GLN A 74 -3.32 17.00 3.71
C GLN A 74 -2.85 17.55 5.07
N SER A 75 -2.44 16.66 6.00
CA SER A 75 -1.94 17.07 7.32
C SER A 75 -0.54 17.70 7.26
N PHE A 76 0.23 17.34 6.23
CA PHE A 76 1.61 17.82 6.03
C PHE A 76 1.81 18.49 4.65
N PRO A 77 1.10 19.60 4.36
CA PRO A 77 1.11 20.20 3.02
C PRO A 77 2.49 20.68 2.56
N ARG A 78 3.39 21.01 3.50
CA ARG A 78 4.78 21.40 3.19
C ARG A 78 5.61 20.27 2.60
N ALA A 79 5.24 19.01 2.86
CA ALA A 79 5.91 17.84 2.30
C ALA A 79 5.56 17.60 0.82
N ARG A 80 4.55 18.29 0.28
CA ARG A 80 4.12 18.22 -1.13
C ARG A 80 3.87 16.78 -1.63
N LEU A 81 3.22 15.98 -0.80
CA LEU A 81 2.95 14.57 -1.09
C LEU A 81 1.74 14.36 -2.03
N ALA A 82 1.04 15.41 -2.40
CA ALA A 82 -0.05 15.42 -3.36
C ALA A 82 -0.29 16.86 -3.86
N PRO A 83 -0.91 17.05 -5.04
CA PRO A 83 -1.25 18.37 -5.57
C PRO A 83 -2.53 18.91 -4.89
N LEU A 84 -2.38 19.43 -3.66
CA LEU A 84 -3.52 19.81 -2.80
C LEU A 84 -4.24 21.10 -3.29
N ASP A 85 -3.61 21.88 -4.13
CA ASP A 85 -4.12 23.09 -4.77
C ASP A 85 -4.76 22.85 -6.13
N ASP A 86 -4.64 21.62 -6.66
CA ASP A 86 -5.30 21.15 -7.88
C ASP A 86 -6.30 20.02 -7.55
N LEU A 87 -7.60 20.36 -7.54
CA LEU A 87 -8.66 19.42 -7.21
C LEU A 87 -8.71 18.23 -8.18
N PHE A 88 -8.47 18.48 -9.48
CA PHE A 88 -8.49 17.40 -10.47
C PHE A 88 -7.25 16.51 -10.33
N GLY A 89 -6.07 17.10 -10.20
CA GLY A 89 -4.83 16.36 -9.94
C GLY A 89 -4.91 15.54 -8.66
N PHE A 90 -5.50 16.08 -7.58
CA PHE A 90 -5.75 15.31 -6.37
C PHE A 90 -6.71 14.13 -6.59
N ALA A 91 -7.76 14.34 -7.40
CA ALA A 91 -8.68 13.25 -7.76
C ALA A 91 -7.98 12.15 -8.59
N GLU A 92 -7.06 12.50 -9.50
CA GLU A 92 -6.23 11.51 -10.23
C GLU A 92 -5.36 10.68 -9.26
N VAL A 93 -4.76 11.33 -8.25
CA VAL A 93 -4.02 10.63 -7.17
C VAL A 93 -4.93 9.63 -6.46
N GLN A 94 -6.17 10.03 -6.11
CA GLN A 94 -7.12 9.13 -5.46
C GLN A 94 -7.58 8.00 -6.40
N ALA A 95 -7.77 8.27 -7.68
CA ALA A 95 -8.13 7.26 -8.67
C ALA A 95 -7.05 6.17 -8.80
N PHE A 96 -5.77 6.56 -8.85
CA PHE A 96 -4.66 5.61 -8.86
C PHE A 96 -4.60 4.78 -7.57
N ASN A 97 -4.65 5.42 -6.41
CA ASN A 97 -4.62 4.72 -5.12
C ASN A 97 -5.83 3.79 -4.95
N SER A 98 -7.00 4.18 -5.46
CA SER A 98 -8.20 3.33 -5.47
C SER A 98 -8.01 2.13 -6.37
N TYR A 99 -7.40 2.28 -7.56
CA TYR A 99 -7.07 1.17 -8.44
C TYR A 99 -6.13 0.16 -7.75
N LEU A 100 -5.09 0.63 -7.07
CA LEU A 100 -4.21 -0.25 -6.30
C LEU A 100 -4.97 -1.01 -5.20
N CYS A 101 -5.85 -0.33 -4.47
CA CYS A 101 -6.60 -0.90 -3.36
C CYS A 101 -7.68 -1.90 -3.81
N SER A 102 -8.49 -1.51 -4.79
CA SER A 102 -9.69 -2.26 -5.18
C SER A 102 -9.46 -3.30 -6.27
N THR A 103 -8.35 -3.21 -6.99
CA THR A 103 -8.06 -4.11 -8.11
C THR A 103 -6.76 -4.89 -7.89
N VAL A 104 -5.62 -4.21 -7.79
CA VAL A 104 -4.32 -4.89 -7.70
C VAL A 104 -4.18 -5.67 -6.38
N HIS A 105 -4.49 -5.02 -5.26
CA HIS A 105 -4.44 -5.68 -3.94
C HIS A 105 -5.46 -6.83 -3.83
N VAL A 106 -6.62 -6.70 -4.47
CA VAL A 106 -7.63 -7.79 -4.49
C VAL A 106 -7.12 -8.98 -5.30
N ALA A 107 -6.51 -8.74 -6.47
CA ALA A 107 -5.88 -9.79 -7.26
C ALA A 107 -4.80 -10.54 -6.46
N HIS A 108 -3.89 -9.83 -5.79
CA HIS A 108 -2.91 -10.40 -4.85
C HIS A 108 -3.58 -11.20 -3.72
N ALA A 109 -4.66 -10.67 -3.12
CA ALA A 109 -5.31 -11.29 -1.96
C ALA A 109 -5.90 -12.68 -2.27
N HIS A 110 -6.24 -12.98 -3.51
CA HIS A 110 -6.69 -14.32 -3.93
C HIS A 110 -5.64 -15.39 -3.68
N ARG A 111 -4.35 -15.06 -3.59
CA ARG A 111 -3.28 -16.01 -3.29
C ARG A 111 -3.44 -16.68 -1.92
N MET A 112 -3.76 -15.86 -0.89
CA MET A 112 -3.76 -16.31 0.51
C MET A 112 -5.08 -16.12 1.23
N ARG A 113 -6.05 -15.47 0.60
CA ARG A 113 -7.28 -15.02 1.24
C ARG A 113 -8.55 -15.46 0.50
N GLY A 114 -8.45 -16.51 -0.33
CA GLY A 114 -9.57 -17.01 -1.14
C GLY A 114 -10.84 -17.32 -0.34
N THR A 115 -10.70 -17.71 0.93
CA THR A 115 -11.83 -17.93 1.86
C THR A 115 -12.67 -16.68 2.15
N ARG A 116 -12.26 -15.49 1.68
CA ARG A 116 -13.10 -14.27 1.72
C ARG A 116 -14.18 -14.28 0.64
N TRP A 117 -14.02 -15.10 -0.41
CA TRP A 117 -14.88 -15.09 -1.60
C TRP A 117 -15.53 -16.43 -1.89
N ALA A 118 -14.96 -17.54 -1.39
CA ALA A 118 -15.50 -18.88 -1.60
C ALA A 118 -15.17 -19.79 -0.41
N ASP A 119 -16.06 -20.74 -0.14
CA ASP A 119 -15.86 -21.80 0.84
C ASP A 119 -15.42 -23.11 0.16
N ASP A 120 -15.68 -23.27 -1.16
CA ASP A 120 -15.26 -24.44 -1.94
C ASP A 120 -13.73 -24.45 -2.14
N PRO A 121 -13.01 -25.47 -1.66
CA PRO A 121 -11.57 -25.58 -1.85
C PRO A 121 -11.13 -25.56 -3.32
N ALA A 122 -11.91 -26.13 -4.23
CA ALA A 122 -11.58 -26.14 -5.65
C ALA A 122 -11.67 -24.74 -6.27
N ALA A 123 -12.66 -23.95 -5.86
CA ALA A 123 -12.78 -22.54 -6.25
C ALA A 123 -11.63 -21.70 -5.69
N ILE A 124 -11.24 -21.91 -4.42
CA ILE A 124 -10.12 -21.21 -3.79
C ILE A 124 -8.81 -21.49 -4.53
N GLU A 125 -8.54 -22.77 -4.86
CA GLU A 125 -7.34 -23.15 -5.62
C GLU A 125 -7.38 -22.62 -7.07
N ALA A 126 -8.55 -22.52 -7.68
CA ALA A 126 -8.71 -21.92 -9.01
C ALA A 126 -8.37 -20.43 -8.98
N MET A 127 -8.86 -19.68 -7.97
CA MET A 127 -8.49 -18.27 -7.76
C MET A 127 -6.99 -18.10 -7.56
N LYS A 128 -6.38 -18.94 -6.71
CA LYS A 128 -4.94 -18.89 -6.43
C LYS A 128 -4.09 -19.13 -7.69
N ARG A 129 -4.45 -20.12 -8.52
CA ARG A 129 -3.78 -20.38 -9.80
C ARG A 129 -3.87 -19.20 -10.77
N LYS A 130 -4.93 -18.38 -10.68
CA LYS A 130 -5.15 -17.22 -11.56
C LYS A 130 -4.36 -15.99 -11.14
N VAL A 131 -3.81 -15.95 -9.92
CA VAL A 131 -3.11 -14.77 -9.37
C VAL A 131 -2.01 -14.25 -10.29
N PRO A 132 -1.06 -15.07 -10.79
CA PRO A 132 0.00 -14.56 -11.67
C PRO A 132 -0.53 -13.79 -12.88
N ASP A 133 -1.55 -14.34 -13.55
CA ASP A 133 -2.15 -13.70 -14.73
C ASP A 133 -2.88 -12.41 -14.36
N SER A 134 -3.67 -12.45 -13.28
CA SER A 134 -4.47 -11.30 -12.85
C SER A 134 -3.61 -10.14 -12.37
N VAL A 135 -2.57 -10.45 -11.60
CA VAL A 135 -1.60 -9.44 -11.13
C VAL A 135 -0.80 -8.89 -12.31
N ALA A 136 -0.31 -9.77 -13.21
CA ALA A 136 0.41 -9.31 -14.40
C ALA A 136 -0.44 -8.37 -15.27
N ALA A 137 -1.71 -8.69 -15.50
CA ALA A 137 -2.61 -7.83 -16.27
C ALA A 137 -2.80 -6.44 -15.61
N CYS A 138 -2.87 -6.40 -14.27
CA CYS A 138 -2.91 -5.13 -13.55
C CYS A 138 -1.63 -4.30 -13.78
N PHE A 139 -0.48 -4.95 -13.73
CA PHE A 139 0.81 -4.26 -13.93
C PHE A 139 1.07 -3.90 -15.39
N ASP A 140 0.55 -4.65 -16.38
CA ASP A 140 0.57 -4.26 -17.80
C ASP A 140 -0.15 -2.91 -18.00
N LEU A 141 -1.26 -2.67 -17.30
CA LEU A 141 -1.96 -1.38 -17.34
C LEU A 141 -1.17 -0.26 -16.65
N ILE A 142 -0.59 -0.54 -15.47
CA ILE A 142 0.26 0.45 -14.78
C ILE A 142 1.45 0.83 -15.65
N GLU A 143 2.16 -0.15 -16.20
CA GLU A 143 3.35 0.02 -17.06
C GLU A 143 3.05 0.84 -18.31
N SER A 144 1.92 0.53 -18.98
CA SER A 144 1.63 1.09 -20.29
C SER A 144 0.87 2.42 -20.25
N LYS A 145 0.09 2.70 -19.19
CA LYS A 145 -0.87 3.81 -19.16
C LYS A 145 -0.86 4.66 -17.91
N MET A 146 -0.53 4.09 -16.73
CA MET A 146 -0.77 4.79 -15.48
C MET A 146 0.50 5.40 -14.87
N LEU A 147 1.67 4.82 -15.09
CA LEU A 147 2.96 5.39 -14.66
C LEU A 147 3.40 6.43 -15.69
N LYS A 148 3.13 7.72 -15.39
CA LYS A 148 3.25 8.82 -16.35
C LYS A 148 4.68 9.31 -16.58
N GLY A 149 5.60 9.04 -15.64
CA GLY A 149 6.99 9.50 -15.74
C GLY A 149 7.91 8.76 -14.77
N PRO A 150 8.95 9.43 -14.24
CA PRO A 150 9.79 8.84 -13.20
C PRO A 150 9.00 8.52 -11.94
N TRP A 151 7.91 9.27 -11.67
CA TRP A 151 6.94 9.06 -10.61
C TRP A 151 5.56 8.77 -11.20
N VAL A 152 4.66 8.25 -10.38
CA VAL A 152 3.32 7.85 -10.86
C VAL A 152 2.59 9.00 -11.54
N MET A 153 2.62 10.20 -10.95
CA MET A 153 1.94 11.39 -11.49
C MET A 153 2.81 12.22 -12.45
N GLY A 154 3.95 11.73 -12.89
CA GLY A 154 4.87 12.41 -13.81
C GLY A 154 6.17 12.80 -13.13
N GLU A 155 6.50 14.11 -13.08
CA GLU A 155 7.78 14.60 -12.59
C GLU A 155 7.89 14.71 -11.06
N SER A 156 6.77 14.72 -10.35
CA SER A 156 6.74 14.94 -8.91
C SER A 156 6.33 13.67 -8.15
N TYR A 157 7.10 13.37 -7.09
CA TYR A 157 6.75 12.33 -6.13
C TYR A 157 5.41 12.63 -5.43
N THR A 158 4.59 11.60 -5.23
CA THR A 158 3.32 11.70 -4.50
C THR A 158 3.09 10.46 -3.62
N ILE A 159 2.00 10.49 -2.84
CA ILE A 159 1.55 9.32 -2.06
C ILE A 159 1.25 8.08 -2.93
N CYS A 160 1.02 8.26 -4.24
CA CYS A 160 0.86 7.14 -5.17
C CYS A 160 2.13 6.29 -5.27
N ASP A 161 3.29 6.94 -5.20
CA ASP A 161 4.59 6.29 -5.34
C ASP A 161 4.88 5.38 -4.14
N ALA A 162 4.54 5.84 -2.92
CA ALA A 162 4.64 5.02 -1.72
C ALA A 162 3.76 3.77 -1.80
N TYR A 163 2.55 3.92 -2.35
CA TYR A 163 1.63 2.79 -2.46
C TYR A 163 2.03 1.85 -3.60
N LEU A 164 2.39 2.37 -4.77
CA LEU A 164 2.89 1.53 -5.86
C LEU A 164 4.13 0.74 -5.42
N PHE A 165 5.11 1.40 -4.80
CA PHE A 165 6.29 0.73 -4.26
C PHE A 165 5.92 -0.44 -3.35
N THR A 166 5.01 -0.23 -2.41
CA THR A 166 4.54 -1.26 -1.47
C THR A 166 3.93 -2.45 -2.21
N ILE A 167 3.05 -2.21 -3.17
CA ILE A 167 2.39 -3.26 -3.95
C ILE A 167 3.40 -4.02 -4.83
N THR A 168 4.41 -3.35 -5.38
CA THR A 168 5.45 -4.01 -6.20
C THR A 168 6.29 -5.03 -5.43
N GLN A 169 6.35 -4.94 -4.08
CA GLN A 169 7.05 -5.92 -3.26
C GLN A 169 6.40 -7.32 -3.30
N TRP A 170 5.19 -7.43 -3.82
CA TRP A 170 4.45 -8.71 -3.87
C TRP A 170 4.58 -9.43 -5.21
N LEU A 171 5.15 -8.82 -6.26
CA LEU A 171 5.21 -9.39 -7.62
C LEU A 171 5.84 -10.78 -7.63
N GLU A 172 7.01 -10.94 -7.02
CA GLU A 172 7.75 -12.19 -7.04
C GLU A 172 6.99 -13.32 -6.31
N VAL A 173 6.37 -13.01 -5.16
CA VAL A 173 5.58 -14.01 -4.42
C VAL A 173 4.25 -14.34 -5.11
N ASP A 174 3.75 -13.46 -5.97
CA ASP A 174 2.58 -13.70 -6.81
C ASP A 174 2.92 -14.46 -8.10
N GLY A 175 4.20 -14.82 -8.29
CA GLY A 175 4.67 -15.54 -9.47
C GLY A 175 4.83 -14.67 -10.72
N VAL A 176 5.00 -13.36 -10.53
CA VAL A 176 5.15 -12.38 -11.62
C VAL A 176 6.58 -11.84 -11.62
N ASP A 177 7.27 -11.98 -12.75
CA ASP A 177 8.61 -11.45 -12.93
C ASP A 177 8.58 -9.92 -13.11
N PRO A 178 9.19 -9.13 -12.18
CA PRO A 178 9.21 -7.67 -12.30
C PRO A 178 9.93 -7.14 -13.53
N THR A 179 10.80 -7.94 -14.14
CA THR A 179 11.54 -7.51 -15.35
C THR A 179 10.65 -7.34 -16.58
N ARG A 180 9.43 -7.89 -16.55
CA ARG A 180 8.39 -7.66 -17.56
C ARG A 180 7.92 -6.20 -17.62
N PHE A 181 8.14 -5.42 -16.54
CA PHE A 181 7.63 -4.07 -16.35
C PHE A 181 8.78 -3.10 -16.10
N PRO A 182 9.54 -2.71 -17.12
CA PRO A 182 10.78 -1.94 -16.95
C PRO A 182 10.57 -0.56 -16.29
N LYS A 183 9.45 0.14 -16.55
CA LYS A 183 9.16 1.43 -15.89
C LYS A 183 8.80 1.20 -14.41
N VAL A 184 7.96 0.22 -14.12
CA VAL A 184 7.60 -0.15 -12.74
C VAL A 184 8.84 -0.60 -11.97
N LYS A 185 9.70 -1.41 -12.59
CA LYS A 185 10.98 -1.82 -11.98
C LYS A 185 11.88 -0.62 -11.73
N GLY A 186 12.05 0.26 -12.70
CA GLY A 186 12.83 1.49 -12.53
C GLY A 186 12.27 2.42 -11.45
N HIS A 187 10.95 2.49 -11.32
CA HIS A 187 10.29 3.20 -10.21
C HIS A 187 10.61 2.53 -8.86
N ARG A 188 10.47 1.20 -8.74
CA ARG A 188 10.79 0.43 -7.53
C ARG A 188 12.25 0.64 -7.11
N ASP A 189 13.19 0.59 -8.06
CA ASP A 189 14.61 0.81 -7.79
C ASP A 189 14.83 2.24 -7.24
N ARG A 190 14.27 3.26 -7.90
CA ARG A 190 14.34 4.67 -7.46
C ARG A 190 13.73 4.88 -6.07
N MET A 191 12.61 4.25 -5.78
CA MET A 191 11.97 4.31 -4.46
C MET A 191 12.87 3.73 -3.38
N SER A 192 13.56 2.62 -3.66
CA SER A 192 14.50 1.97 -2.74
C SER A 192 15.69 2.86 -2.36
N GLU A 193 16.02 3.86 -3.19
CA GLU A 193 17.09 4.82 -2.92
C GLU A 193 16.67 5.94 -1.96
N ARG A 194 15.37 6.17 -1.78
CA ARG A 194 14.85 7.27 -0.95
C ARG A 194 15.13 7.03 0.54
N PRO A 195 15.67 8.02 1.27
CA PRO A 195 15.98 7.86 2.69
C PRO A 195 14.75 7.49 3.55
N ALA A 196 13.58 8.08 3.27
CA ALA A 196 12.33 7.79 3.97
C ALA A 196 11.89 6.33 3.76
N VAL A 197 11.99 5.82 2.54
CA VAL A 197 11.69 4.42 2.22
C VAL A 197 12.62 3.47 2.96
N ARG A 198 13.92 3.76 2.96
CA ARG A 198 14.91 2.96 3.69
C ARG A 198 14.63 2.90 5.19
N ARG A 199 14.26 4.07 5.79
CA ARG A 199 13.89 4.10 7.22
C ARG A 199 12.64 3.27 7.51
N ALA A 200 11.57 3.44 6.73
CA ALA A 200 10.34 2.68 6.90
C ALA A 200 10.57 1.16 6.76
N VAL A 201 11.30 0.74 5.72
CA VAL A 201 11.63 -0.67 5.48
C VAL A 201 12.50 -1.24 6.61
N ALA A 202 13.50 -0.49 7.07
CA ALA A 202 14.37 -0.92 8.17
C ALA A 202 13.58 -1.04 9.49
N ALA A 203 12.68 -0.10 9.78
CA ALA A 203 11.84 -0.15 10.98
C ALA A 203 10.87 -1.34 10.98
N GLU A 204 10.37 -1.78 9.81
CA GLU A 204 9.53 -2.97 9.70
C GLU A 204 10.34 -4.30 9.69
N ALA A 205 11.65 -4.25 9.49
CA ALA A 205 12.49 -5.45 9.45
C ALA A 205 12.84 -5.98 10.86
N GLY A 206 12.90 -5.08 11.86
CA GLY A 206 13.16 -5.41 13.28
C GLY A 206 11.91 -5.90 13.96
#